data_ed943c6fb902b6aa0a1fdafdafd5ff72
#
_entry.id   ed943c6fb902b6aa0a1fdafdafd5ff72
#
_cell.length_a   1.000
_cell.length_b   1.000
_cell.length_c   1.000
_cell.angle_alpha   90.00
_cell.angle_beta   90.00
_cell.angle_gamma   90.00
#
_symmetry.space_group_name_H-M   'P 1'
#
loop_
_entity.id
_entity.type
_entity.pdbx_description
1 polymer ?
#
loop_
_entity_poly.entity_id
_entity_poly.type
_entity_poly.pdbx_seq_one_letter_code
_entity_poly.pdbx_strand_id
1 'polypeptide(L)'
;MNDSDIIAFLETGGDYTLEKLENFLKKVEEDNILFWAIHLKSDNKHIGNIKIDPINTKHLYGEYGIMMGDKTEWGKGYAKEASIAVIDYCFSDIINLRKVNLGVVSKNVAAIKLYEKIGFINEGRFINHVISKDGYDDVLRMAIFNPAYEK
;
A
#
# COMPACT_ATOMS: atom_id res chain seq x y z
N MET A 1 8.65 3.26 12.78
CA MET A 1 7.67 4.07 12.03
C MET A 1 8.22 5.45 11.65
N ASN A 2 9.05 6.09 12.46
CA ASN A 2 9.60 7.45 12.19
C ASN A 2 11.02 7.42 11.58
N ASP A 3 11.39 6.35 10.91
CA ASP A 3 12.65 6.26 10.18
C ASP A 3 12.61 7.17 8.94
N SER A 4 13.65 8.01 8.77
CA SER A 4 13.69 9.03 7.72
C SER A 4 13.63 8.48 6.30
N ASP A 5 14.19 7.29 6.06
CA ASP A 5 14.17 6.68 4.72
C ASP A 5 12.80 6.07 4.40
N ILE A 6 12.07 5.60 5.43
CA ILE A 6 10.69 5.11 5.30
C ILE A 6 9.74 6.29 5.12
N ILE A 7 9.88 7.33 5.94
CA ILE A 7 9.04 8.54 5.92
C ILE A 7 9.15 9.29 4.60
N ALA A 8 10.33 9.32 3.98
CA ALA A 8 10.61 10.13 2.78
C ALA A 8 9.61 9.89 1.63
N PHE A 9 8.97 8.73 1.59
CA PHE A 9 8.02 8.34 0.54
C PHE A 9 6.58 8.15 1.03
N LEU A 10 6.27 8.50 2.28
CA LEU A 10 4.91 8.43 2.82
C LEU A 10 4.17 9.75 2.59
N GLU A 11 3.00 9.68 1.99
CA GLU A 11 2.12 10.84 1.80
C GLU A 11 1.68 11.46 3.15
N THR A 12 1.57 10.63 4.18
CA THR A 12 1.13 11.04 5.53
C THR A 12 2.20 11.76 6.35
N GLY A 13 3.44 11.84 5.85
CA GLY A 13 4.55 12.51 6.52
C GLY A 13 5.14 11.79 7.75
N GLY A 14 4.65 10.61 8.10
CA GLY A 14 5.28 9.76 9.11
C GLY A 14 5.25 10.26 10.56
N ASP A 15 4.34 11.16 10.91
CA ASP A 15 4.17 11.64 12.29
C ASP A 15 3.40 10.62 13.14
N TYR A 16 4.08 9.53 13.53
CA TYR A 16 3.50 8.44 14.30
C TYR A 16 3.92 8.48 15.77
N THR A 17 2.91 8.48 16.67
CA THR A 17 3.07 8.27 18.10
C THR A 17 2.41 6.96 18.51
N LEU A 18 2.74 6.43 19.70
CA LEU A 18 2.09 5.23 20.22
C LEU A 18 0.57 5.39 20.31
N GLU A 19 0.11 6.54 20.80
CA GLU A 19 -1.32 6.88 20.87
C GLU A 19 -2.00 6.86 19.50
N LYS A 20 -1.37 7.47 18.49
CA LYS A 20 -1.90 7.46 17.08
C LYS A 20 -1.97 6.04 16.53
N LEU A 21 -1.00 5.20 16.81
CA LEU A 21 -0.99 3.80 16.39
C LEU A 21 -2.08 2.98 17.08
N GLU A 22 -2.27 3.14 18.37
CA GLU A 22 -3.34 2.49 19.13
C GLU A 22 -4.73 2.90 18.62
N ASN A 23 -4.94 4.20 18.39
CA ASN A 23 -6.18 4.72 17.82
C ASN A 23 -6.43 4.19 16.39
N PHE A 24 -5.39 4.09 15.58
CA PHE A 24 -5.48 3.50 14.24
C PHE A 24 -5.90 2.03 14.29
N LEU A 25 -5.29 1.22 15.17
CA LEU A 25 -5.65 -0.20 15.33
C LEU A 25 -7.09 -0.38 15.81
N LYS A 26 -7.57 0.44 16.74
CA LYS A 26 -8.99 0.45 17.13
C LYS A 26 -9.91 0.76 15.95
N LYS A 27 -9.56 1.76 15.15
CA LYS A 27 -10.30 2.11 13.95
C LYS A 27 -10.32 0.96 12.92
N VAL A 28 -9.21 0.24 12.76
CA VAL A 28 -9.14 -0.94 11.88
C VAL A 28 -10.15 -2.00 12.30
N GLU A 29 -10.28 -2.25 13.61
CA GLU A 29 -11.25 -3.20 14.15
C GLU A 29 -12.70 -2.71 13.98
N GLU A 30 -12.96 -1.45 14.31
CA GLU A 30 -14.32 -0.87 14.28
C GLU A 30 -14.88 -0.69 12.86
N ASP A 31 -14.04 -0.24 11.92
CA ASP A 31 -14.44 0.10 10.54
C ASP A 31 -14.28 -1.08 9.56
N ASN A 32 -13.88 -2.25 10.03
CA ASN A 32 -13.57 -3.43 9.19
C ASN A 32 -12.58 -3.14 8.06
N ILE A 33 -11.57 -2.32 8.33
CA ILE A 33 -10.50 -2.03 7.39
C ILE A 33 -9.71 -3.32 7.13
N LEU A 34 -9.45 -3.64 5.87
CA LEU A 34 -8.60 -4.77 5.54
C LEU A 34 -7.14 -4.41 5.80
N PHE A 35 -6.55 -5.09 6.76
CA PHE A 35 -5.20 -4.82 7.23
C PHE A 35 -4.47 -6.12 7.54
N TRP A 36 -3.24 -6.26 7.02
CA TRP A 36 -2.40 -7.44 7.22
C TRP A 36 -1.03 -7.06 7.73
N ALA A 37 -0.54 -7.83 8.70
CA ALA A 37 0.87 -7.81 9.10
C ALA A 37 1.66 -8.81 8.25
N ILE A 38 2.84 -8.41 7.82
CA ILE A 38 3.77 -9.26 7.06
C ILE A 38 4.81 -9.81 8.04
N HIS A 39 4.90 -11.12 8.13
CA HIS A 39 5.85 -11.83 8.99
C HIS A 39 6.74 -12.76 8.16
N LEU A 40 8.02 -12.86 8.54
CA LEU A 40 8.91 -13.88 8.01
C LEU A 40 8.47 -15.25 8.51
N LYS A 41 8.44 -16.24 7.63
CA LYS A 41 8.12 -17.63 8.01
C LYS A 41 9.19 -18.27 8.87
N SER A 42 10.44 -17.85 8.73
CA SER A 42 11.61 -18.45 9.41
C SER A 42 11.61 -18.26 10.92
N ASP A 43 11.22 -17.07 11.39
CA ASP A 43 11.32 -16.66 12.80
C ASP A 43 10.09 -15.86 13.29
N ASN A 44 9.06 -15.74 12.46
CA ASN A 44 7.86 -14.96 12.72
C ASN A 44 8.10 -13.47 12.98
N LYS A 45 9.23 -12.92 12.51
CA LYS A 45 9.55 -11.51 12.64
C LYS A 45 8.60 -10.65 11.82
N HIS A 46 7.99 -9.65 12.43
CA HIS A 46 7.16 -8.65 11.77
C HIS A 46 8.04 -7.68 10.95
N ILE A 47 7.81 -7.59 9.66
CA ILE A 47 8.63 -6.80 8.73
C ILE A 47 7.87 -5.70 7.99
N GLY A 48 6.54 -5.72 8.01
CA GLY A 48 5.74 -4.72 7.33
C GLY A 48 4.25 -4.93 7.48
N ASN A 49 3.48 -4.05 6.84
CA ASN A 49 2.02 -4.10 6.84
C ASN A 49 1.47 -3.74 5.46
N ILE A 50 0.34 -4.33 5.11
CA ILE A 50 -0.46 -3.96 3.93
C ILE A 50 -1.86 -3.61 4.41
N LYS A 51 -2.46 -2.58 3.82
CA LYS A 51 -3.86 -2.23 4.03
C LYS A 51 -4.60 -2.03 2.72
N ILE A 52 -5.89 -2.28 2.74
CA ILE A 52 -6.83 -1.82 1.71
C ILE A 52 -7.87 -0.94 2.42
N ASP A 53 -7.74 0.34 2.24
CA ASP A 53 -8.59 1.36 2.87
C ASP A 53 -8.36 2.73 2.19
N PRO A 54 -9.42 3.45 1.80
CA PRO A 54 -10.83 3.08 1.88
C PRO A 54 -11.26 2.06 0.81
N ILE A 55 -12.38 1.38 1.08
CA ILE A 55 -13.06 0.52 0.11
C ILE A 55 -14.37 1.18 -0.32
N ASN A 56 -14.55 1.33 -1.63
CA ASN A 56 -15.81 1.75 -2.20
C ASN A 56 -16.64 0.52 -2.56
N THR A 57 -17.65 0.22 -1.74
CA THR A 57 -18.49 -0.97 -1.89
C THR A 57 -19.49 -0.88 -3.05
N LYS A 58 -19.81 0.33 -3.49
CA LYS A 58 -20.69 0.56 -4.65
C LYS A 58 -19.98 0.29 -5.97
N HIS A 59 -18.74 0.79 -6.09
CA HIS A 59 -17.95 0.67 -7.31
C HIS A 59 -16.89 -0.44 -7.23
N LEU A 60 -16.80 -1.15 -6.12
CA LEU A 60 -15.95 -2.33 -5.89
C LEU A 60 -14.47 -2.07 -6.16
N TYR A 61 -13.93 -0.99 -5.60
CA TYR A 61 -12.49 -0.74 -5.60
C TYR A 61 -11.97 -0.38 -4.21
N GLY A 62 -10.69 -0.61 -3.99
CA GLY A 62 -10.01 -0.26 -2.75
C GLY A 62 -8.66 0.40 -2.98
N GLU A 63 -8.25 1.23 -2.03
CA GLU A 63 -6.95 1.90 -2.03
C GLU A 63 -5.92 1.05 -1.28
N TYR A 64 -4.89 0.65 -1.98
CA TYR A 64 -3.79 -0.16 -1.45
C TYR A 64 -2.71 0.72 -0.83
N GLY A 65 -2.18 0.29 0.30
CA GLY A 65 -1.00 0.86 0.91
C GLY A 65 -0.12 -0.22 1.53
N ILE A 66 1.18 -0.06 1.40
CA ILE A 66 2.19 -0.95 2.01
C ILE A 66 3.23 -0.15 2.75
N MET A 67 3.69 -0.69 3.88
CA MET A 67 4.86 -0.20 4.58
C MET A 67 5.75 -1.36 5.01
N MET A 68 7.00 -1.34 4.54
CA MET A 68 8.05 -2.27 4.96
C MET A 68 8.95 -1.56 5.96
N GLY A 69 8.69 -1.79 7.24
CA GLY A 69 9.37 -1.10 8.35
C GLY A 69 10.78 -1.60 8.65
N ASP A 70 11.15 -2.78 8.16
CA ASP A 70 12.48 -3.35 8.36
C ASP A 70 13.30 -3.23 7.08
N LYS A 71 14.23 -2.27 7.08
CA LYS A 71 15.11 -2.02 5.93
C LYS A 71 16.02 -3.19 5.58
N THR A 72 16.38 -4.02 6.56
CA THR A 72 17.26 -5.19 6.35
C THR A 72 16.59 -6.25 5.48
N GLU A 73 15.26 -6.20 5.37
CA GLU A 73 14.45 -7.11 4.58
C GLU A 73 14.06 -6.55 3.20
N TRP A 74 14.48 -5.33 2.88
CA TRP A 74 14.24 -4.73 1.57
C TRP A 74 15.03 -5.43 0.46
N GLY A 75 14.47 -5.46 -0.74
CA GLY A 75 15.12 -6.04 -1.92
C GLY A 75 15.11 -7.56 -1.99
N LYS A 76 14.45 -8.25 -1.07
CA LYS A 76 14.37 -9.71 -1.00
C LYS A 76 13.11 -10.31 -1.65
N GLY A 77 12.22 -9.47 -2.19
CA GLY A 77 10.99 -9.90 -2.85
C GLY A 77 9.80 -10.11 -1.92
N TYR A 78 9.91 -9.85 -0.63
CA TYR A 78 8.82 -10.06 0.33
C TYR A 78 7.64 -9.13 0.10
N ALA A 79 7.88 -7.87 -0.24
CA ALA A 79 6.83 -6.92 -0.56
C ALA A 79 6.00 -7.37 -1.77
N LYS A 80 6.65 -7.88 -2.80
CA LYS A 80 5.97 -8.43 -3.99
C LYS A 80 5.14 -9.66 -3.65
N GLU A 81 5.70 -10.61 -2.92
CA GLU A 81 5.01 -11.85 -2.51
C GLU A 81 3.77 -11.55 -1.67
N ALA A 82 3.92 -10.71 -0.64
CA ALA A 82 2.81 -10.31 0.22
C ALA A 82 1.73 -9.54 -0.54
N SER A 83 2.13 -8.63 -1.43
CA SER A 83 1.20 -7.83 -2.23
C SER A 83 0.37 -8.68 -3.19
N ILE A 84 0.98 -9.65 -3.86
CA ILE A 84 0.27 -10.58 -4.74
C ILE A 84 -0.77 -11.38 -3.94
N ALA A 85 -0.40 -11.90 -2.77
CA ALA A 85 -1.32 -12.65 -1.93
C ALA A 85 -2.53 -11.80 -1.47
N VAL A 86 -2.30 -10.56 -1.08
CA VAL A 86 -3.37 -9.63 -0.66
C VAL A 86 -4.26 -9.26 -1.85
N ILE A 87 -3.71 -8.99 -3.01
CA ILE A 87 -4.48 -8.65 -4.22
C ILE A 87 -5.33 -9.85 -4.67
N ASP A 88 -4.77 -11.05 -4.66
CA ASP A 88 -5.51 -12.28 -4.98
C ASP A 88 -6.69 -12.48 -4.03
N TYR A 89 -6.49 -12.21 -2.74
CA TYR A 89 -7.57 -12.25 -1.76
C TYR A 89 -8.65 -11.20 -2.03
N CYS A 90 -8.25 -9.96 -2.36
CA CYS A 90 -9.18 -8.89 -2.73
C CYS A 90 -10.00 -9.22 -3.98
N PHE A 91 -9.43 -9.98 -4.91
CA PHE A 91 -10.10 -10.41 -6.15
C PHE A 91 -10.84 -11.74 -6.02
N SER A 92 -10.70 -12.43 -4.89
CA SER A 92 -11.45 -13.66 -4.61
C SER A 92 -12.94 -13.38 -4.42
N ASP A 93 -13.76 -14.44 -4.47
CA ASP A 93 -15.20 -14.35 -4.25
C ASP A 93 -15.58 -13.84 -2.84
N ILE A 94 -14.64 -13.86 -1.90
CA ILE A 94 -14.87 -13.41 -0.52
C ILE A 94 -14.99 -11.88 -0.46
N ILE A 95 -14.03 -11.15 -1.05
CA ILE A 95 -14.01 -9.67 -1.06
C ILE A 95 -14.56 -9.12 -2.36
N ASN A 96 -14.24 -9.75 -3.46
CA ASN A 96 -14.78 -9.51 -4.80
C ASN A 96 -14.60 -8.06 -5.30
N LEU A 97 -13.44 -7.46 -5.05
CA LEU A 97 -13.13 -6.17 -5.63
C LEU A 97 -12.90 -6.29 -7.14
N ARG A 98 -13.34 -5.29 -7.86
CA ARG A 98 -13.12 -5.14 -9.31
C ARG A 98 -11.75 -4.52 -9.62
N LYS A 99 -11.26 -3.66 -8.73
CA LYS A 99 -10.07 -2.83 -8.94
C LYS A 99 -9.37 -2.57 -7.60
N VAL A 100 -8.06 -2.60 -7.61
CA VAL A 100 -7.23 -2.10 -6.53
C VAL A 100 -6.34 -0.99 -7.08
N ASN A 101 -6.36 0.17 -6.45
CA ASN A 101 -5.61 1.34 -6.87
C ASN A 101 -4.67 1.84 -5.77
N LEU A 102 -3.67 2.59 -6.15
CA LEU A 102 -2.70 3.18 -5.24
C LEU A 102 -2.20 4.54 -5.72
N GLY A 103 -1.67 5.33 -4.79
CA GLY A 103 -0.85 6.49 -5.08
C GLY A 103 0.61 6.22 -4.71
N VAL A 104 1.53 6.68 -5.54
CA VAL A 104 2.96 6.59 -5.28
C VAL A 104 3.66 7.88 -5.70
N VAL A 105 4.51 8.40 -4.83
CA VAL A 105 5.32 9.58 -5.14
C VAL A 105 6.20 9.30 -6.36
N SER A 106 6.18 10.17 -7.34
CA SER A 106 6.83 9.95 -8.65
C SER A 106 8.35 9.71 -8.56
N LYS A 107 8.99 10.18 -7.51
CA LYS A 107 10.42 9.95 -7.23
C LYS A 107 10.71 8.58 -6.62
N ASN A 108 9.70 7.87 -6.13
CA ASN A 108 9.87 6.53 -5.55
C ASN A 108 9.95 5.46 -6.66
N VAL A 109 11.04 5.49 -7.41
CA VAL A 109 11.26 4.62 -8.57
C VAL A 109 11.23 3.13 -8.19
N ALA A 110 11.77 2.78 -7.03
CA ALA A 110 11.80 1.39 -6.56
C ALA A 110 10.38 0.84 -6.32
N ALA A 111 9.50 1.63 -5.70
CA ALA A 111 8.10 1.24 -5.48
C ALA A 111 7.33 1.15 -6.81
N ILE A 112 7.51 2.12 -7.70
CA ILE A 112 6.87 2.10 -9.03
C ILE A 112 7.22 0.82 -9.80
N LYS A 113 8.52 0.47 -9.84
CA LYS A 113 8.97 -0.77 -10.50
C LYS A 113 8.39 -2.02 -9.84
N LEU A 114 8.27 -2.02 -8.51
CA LEU A 114 7.63 -3.11 -7.78
C LEU A 114 6.16 -3.27 -8.20
N TYR A 115 5.42 -2.17 -8.24
CA TYR A 115 4.00 -2.19 -8.60
C TYR A 115 3.79 -2.62 -10.06
N GLU A 116 4.63 -2.16 -10.97
CA GLU A 116 4.62 -2.61 -12.37
C GLU A 116 4.85 -4.13 -12.50
N LYS A 117 5.80 -4.68 -11.72
CA LYS A 117 6.05 -6.13 -11.68
C LYS A 117 4.90 -6.95 -11.11
N ILE A 118 4.10 -6.37 -10.21
CA ILE A 118 2.89 -6.99 -9.68
C ILE A 118 1.76 -6.99 -10.72
N GLY A 119 1.76 -6.02 -11.63
CA GLY A 119 0.75 -5.87 -12.67
C GLY A 119 -0.05 -4.57 -12.61
N PHE A 120 0.33 -3.65 -11.74
CA PHE A 120 -0.28 -2.31 -11.74
C PHE A 120 0.11 -1.55 -13.00
N ILE A 121 -0.85 -0.84 -13.56
CA ILE A 121 -0.66 0.08 -14.68
C ILE A 121 -0.84 1.53 -14.21
N ASN A 122 -0.17 2.46 -14.88
CA ASN A 122 -0.36 3.88 -14.62
C ASN A 122 -1.68 4.34 -15.22
N GLU A 123 -2.53 4.96 -14.42
CA GLU A 123 -3.83 5.51 -14.86
C GLU A 123 -3.94 7.02 -14.71
N GLY A 124 -2.95 7.67 -14.10
CA GLY A 124 -2.99 9.12 -13.93
C GLY A 124 -1.85 9.67 -13.10
N ARG A 125 -1.87 11.00 -12.98
CA ARG A 125 -0.84 11.74 -12.25
C ARG A 125 -1.47 12.96 -11.59
N PHE A 126 -1.22 13.15 -10.31
CA PHE A 126 -1.54 14.37 -9.58
C PHE A 126 -0.29 15.24 -9.53
N ILE A 127 -0.35 16.41 -10.15
CA ILE A 127 0.80 17.32 -10.29
C ILE A 127 0.98 18.12 -9.00
N ASN A 128 2.22 18.22 -8.51
CA ASN A 128 2.59 18.97 -7.30
C ASN A 128 1.68 18.62 -6.09
N HIS A 129 1.44 17.34 -5.89
CA HIS A 129 0.42 16.87 -4.96
C HIS A 129 0.89 16.79 -3.51
N VAL A 130 2.17 16.52 -3.30
CA VAL A 130 2.77 16.40 -1.96
C VAL A 130 3.92 17.37 -1.77
N ILE A 131 4.09 17.85 -0.54
CA ILE A 131 5.23 18.67 -0.16
C ILE A 131 6.43 17.75 0.07
N SER A 132 7.53 18.07 -0.56
CA SER A 132 8.80 17.37 -0.40
C SER A 132 9.88 18.30 0.11
N LYS A 133 11.06 17.74 0.41
CA LYS A 133 12.21 18.49 0.90
C LYS A 133 12.66 19.61 -0.04
N ASP A 134 12.48 19.40 -1.35
CA ASP A 134 12.94 20.30 -2.43
C ASP A 134 11.78 21.03 -3.12
N GLY A 135 10.58 21.06 -2.51
CA GLY A 135 9.40 21.72 -3.07
C GLY A 135 8.18 20.80 -3.10
N TYR A 136 7.71 20.48 -4.30
CA TYR A 136 6.54 19.61 -4.49
C TYR A 136 6.88 18.43 -5.38
N ASP A 137 6.25 17.30 -5.08
CA ASP A 137 6.35 16.11 -5.90
C ASP A 137 4.98 15.68 -6.41
N ASP A 138 5.00 15.07 -7.58
CA ASP A 138 3.81 14.48 -8.17
C ASP A 138 3.52 13.10 -7.55
N VAL A 139 2.26 12.71 -7.59
CA VAL A 139 1.81 11.37 -7.21
C VAL A 139 1.28 10.68 -8.46
N LEU A 140 1.86 9.53 -8.79
CA LEU A 140 1.33 8.65 -9.82
C LEU A 140 0.16 7.85 -9.25
N ARG A 141 -0.92 7.73 -10.02
CA ARG A 141 -2.05 6.87 -9.70
C ARG A 141 -1.92 5.60 -10.52
N MET A 142 -1.86 4.48 -9.84
CA MET A 142 -1.73 3.17 -10.47
C MET A 142 -2.88 2.26 -10.06
N ALA A 143 -3.22 1.31 -10.91
CA ALA A 143 -4.29 0.36 -10.66
C ALA A 143 -3.99 -1.01 -11.22
N ILE A 144 -4.56 -2.04 -10.57
CA ILE A 144 -4.64 -3.40 -11.07
C ILE A 144 -6.09 -3.83 -11.08
N PHE A 145 -6.50 -4.55 -12.13
CA PHE A 145 -7.89 -4.93 -12.37
C PHE A 145 -8.10 -6.43 -12.16
N ASN A 146 -9.24 -6.78 -11.58
CA ASN A 146 -9.65 -8.16 -11.42
C ASN A 146 -10.09 -8.73 -12.79
N PRO A 147 -9.41 -9.78 -13.29
CA PRO A 147 -9.74 -10.39 -14.58
C PRO A 147 -11.19 -10.87 -14.69
N ALA A 148 -11.84 -11.22 -13.57
CA ALA A 148 -13.24 -11.64 -13.56
C ALA A 148 -14.23 -10.56 -14.05
N TYR A 149 -13.80 -9.29 -14.07
CA TYR A 149 -14.59 -8.13 -14.51
C TYR A 149 -14.14 -7.58 -15.87
N GLU A 150 -13.14 -8.16 -16.47
CA GLU A 150 -12.72 -7.76 -17.85
C GLU A 150 -13.81 -8.15 -18.84
N LYS A 151 -14.16 -7.20 -19.72
CA LYS A 151 -15.14 -7.41 -20.77
C LYS A 151 -14.43 -7.62 -22.11
#